data_5a3ec67a878e183b040bc8912037f58e
#
_entry.id   5a3ec67a878e183b040bc8912037f58e
#
_cell.length_a   1.000
_cell.length_b   1.000
_cell.length_c   1.000
_cell.angle_alpha   90.00
_cell.angle_beta   90.00
_cell.angle_gamma   90.00
#
_symmetry.space_group_name_H-M   'P 1'
#
loop_
_entity.id
_entity.type
_entity.pdbx_description
1 polymer ?
#
loop_
_entity_poly.entity_id
_entity_poly.type
_entity_poly.pdbx_seq_one_letter_code
_entity_poly.pdbx_strand_id
1 'polypeptide(L)'
;MNMKKILSVIATLCMVAGALHAQELANFNFGGRGRPVVSPEIQGDSVTFRLKADYATIVKLSGSWMPNPYGGTIDMTRGENNVWEVKVALPSPEIYTYNFVVDGVSVNDPQNIQVQRDGTRFLNMLIVPGERTENYVEANKRGTVSHPWYDSKILGLNRRLTVYTPYGYENNPKKKYPVLYLLHGAGGDEEAWVSMGRAAQILDNLIEKGLAEPMIVVMPNGNGNQQAAGTLNLPVKQQPNYHDSNLSEAERSLLMNGYVRSLCEEIVPFIEKNYRVIAKPESRAIAGLSMGGGHTITASNLYPALFDYICPLSAAGSATPEQVAALKKAGVKLYFLACGDADFLFQGSEALDKTLTEQGLDHIYFVSDGGHTWANWRLYLNTFAPMLFK
;
A
#
# COMPACT_ATOMS: atom_id res chain seq x y z
N MET A 1 -28.15 -24.45 -58.05
CA MET A 1 -27.82 -24.73 -56.62
C MET A 1 -29.11 -24.53 -55.83
N ASN A 2 -29.51 -25.55 -55.02
CA ASN A 2 -30.83 -25.58 -54.40
C ASN A 2 -30.88 -24.55 -53.24
N MET A 3 -31.95 -23.74 -53.18
CA MET A 3 -32.14 -22.64 -52.21
C MET A 3 -31.82 -23.02 -50.75
N LYS A 4 -32.11 -24.28 -50.36
CA LYS A 4 -31.74 -24.84 -49.08
C LYS A 4 -30.21 -24.92 -48.83
N LYS A 5 -29.41 -25.17 -49.89
CA LYS A 5 -27.93 -25.16 -49.81
C LYS A 5 -27.36 -23.76 -49.70
N ILE A 6 -28.00 -22.77 -50.37
CA ILE A 6 -27.60 -21.36 -50.28
C ILE A 6 -27.88 -20.82 -48.85
N LEU A 7 -29.06 -21.11 -48.29
CA LEU A 7 -29.41 -20.71 -46.94
C LEU A 7 -28.51 -21.37 -45.90
N SER A 8 -28.13 -22.64 -46.08
CA SER A 8 -27.20 -23.33 -45.17
C SER A 8 -25.79 -22.73 -45.21
N VAL A 9 -25.30 -22.36 -46.41
CA VAL A 9 -23.97 -21.70 -46.56
C VAL A 9 -23.99 -20.31 -45.95
N ILE A 10 -25.06 -19.51 -46.15
CA ILE A 10 -25.20 -18.19 -45.55
C ILE A 10 -25.28 -18.26 -44.03
N ALA A 11 -26.04 -19.23 -43.47
CA ALA A 11 -26.14 -19.45 -42.02
C ALA A 11 -24.78 -19.84 -41.43
N THR A 12 -24.00 -20.67 -42.11
CA THR A 12 -22.67 -21.10 -41.68
C THR A 12 -21.69 -19.93 -41.74
N LEU A 13 -21.72 -19.08 -42.83
CA LEU A 13 -20.90 -17.87 -42.90
C LEU A 13 -21.26 -16.83 -41.81
N CYS A 14 -22.55 -16.65 -41.52
CA CYS A 14 -22.99 -15.74 -40.46
C CYS A 14 -22.56 -16.23 -39.07
N MET A 15 -22.59 -17.55 -38.81
CA MET A 15 -22.10 -18.12 -37.55
C MET A 15 -20.57 -17.97 -37.41
N VAL A 16 -19.81 -18.12 -38.49
CA VAL A 16 -18.34 -17.93 -38.46
C VAL A 16 -18.00 -16.46 -38.31
N ALA A 17 -18.73 -15.53 -38.96
CA ALA A 17 -18.51 -14.10 -38.77
C ALA A 17 -18.92 -13.60 -37.39
N GLY A 18 -19.98 -14.18 -36.78
CA GLY A 18 -20.37 -13.87 -35.39
C GLY A 18 -19.37 -14.38 -34.35
N ALA A 19 -18.71 -15.51 -34.60
CA ALA A 19 -17.71 -16.08 -33.71
C ALA A 19 -16.39 -15.26 -33.70
N LEU A 20 -16.09 -14.56 -34.80
CA LEU A 20 -14.86 -13.72 -34.89
C LEU A 20 -14.93 -12.41 -34.08
N HIS A 21 -16.13 -11.97 -33.68
CA HIS A 21 -16.31 -10.77 -32.86
C HIS A 21 -16.52 -11.05 -31.35
N ALA A 22 -16.59 -12.31 -30.96
CA ALA A 22 -16.88 -12.72 -29.58
C ALA A 22 -15.62 -13.00 -28.74
N GLN A 23 -14.41 -12.83 -29.29
CA GLN A 23 -13.17 -13.14 -28.60
C GLN A 23 -12.29 -11.90 -28.51
N GLU A 24 -12.01 -11.48 -27.28
CA GLU A 24 -10.93 -10.52 -27.03
C GLU A 24 -9.60 -11.19 -27.39
N LEU A 25 -9.02 -10.81 -28.51
CA LEU A 25 -7.74 -11.33 -29.01
C LEU A 25 -6.60 -11.16 -28.00
N ALA A 26 -6.70 -10.19 -27.10
CA ALA A 26 -5.73 -9.95 -26.04
C ALA A 26 -5.59 -11.11 -25.04
N ASN A 27 -6.65 -11.93 -24.88
CA ASN A 27 -6.63 -13.10 -23.98
C ASN A 27 -6.15 -14.37 -24.66
N PHE A 28 -5.94 -14.35 -25.98
CA PHE A 28 -5.38 -15.46 -26.75
C PHE A 28 -3.85 -15.48 -26.70
N ASN A 29 -3.32 -15.73 -25.55
CA ASN A 29 -1.91 -16.10 -25.46
C ASN A 29 -1.76 -17.61 -25.74
N PHE A 30 -2.24 -18.09 -26.91
CA PHE A 30 -1.91 -19.41 -27.40
C PHE A 30 -0.42 -19.42 -27.74
N GLY A 31 0.36 -19.80 -26.75
CA GLY A 31 1.77 -20.10 -26.74
C GLY A 31 2.52 -19.77 -28.03
N GLY A 32 3.15 -18.62 -28.05
CA GLY A 32 4.14 -18.35 -29.08
C GLY A 32 5.04 -19.58 -29.19
N ARG A 33 5.29 -20.04 -30.40
CA ARG A 33 6.16 -21.20 -30.70
C ARG A 33 7.62 -20.88 -30.39
N GLY A 34 7.93 -20.49 -29.15
CA GLY A 34 9.25 -20.16 -28.67
C GLY A 34 9.36 -20.47 -27.19
N ARG A 35 10.58 -20.64 -26.70
CA ARG A 35 10.81 -20.69 -25.25
C ARG A 35 10.32 -19.38 -24.65
N PRO A 36 9.52 -19.41 -23.55
CA PRO A 36 9.09 -18.19 -22.88
C PRO A 36 10.33 -17.40 -22.42
N VAL A 37 10.32 -16.11 -22.65
CA VAL A 37 11.32 -15.19 -22.07
C VAL A 37 11.06 -15.15 -20.57
N VAL A 38 12.07 -15.47 -19.76
CA VAL A 38 11.97 -15.40 -18.30
C VAL A 38 12.60 -14.11 -17.82
N SER A 39 11.83 -13.29 -17.11
CA SER A 39 12.29 -12.01 -16.56
C SER A 39 11.41 -11.62 -15.34
N PRO A 40 11.99 -11.14 -14.23
CA PRO A 40 13.42 -11.29 -13.87
C PRO A 40 13.77 -12.73 -13.50
N GLU A 41 15.03 -13.12 -13.69
CA GLU A 41 15.54 -14.44 -13.30
C GLU A 41 16.68 -14.27 -12.30
N ILE A 42 16.45 -14.70 -11.05
CA ILE A 42 17.48 -14.69 -9.99
C ILE A 42 18.26 -15.99 -10.05
N GLN A 43 19.60 -15.89 -10.13
CA GLN A 43 20.51 -17.03 -10.12
C GLN A 43 21.75 -16.70 -9.27
N GLY A 44 21.86 -17.34 -8.10
CA GLY A 44 22.94 -17.09 -7.16
C GLY A 44 22.94 -15.62 -6.68
N ASP A 45 24.05 -14.93 -6.93
CA ASP A 45 24.31 -13.54 -6.57
C ASP A 45 23.94 -12.51 -7.65
N SER A 46 23.15 -12.92 -8.63
CA SER A 46 22.81 -12.09 -9.78
C SER A 46 21.36 -12.22 -10.19
N VAL A 47 20.86 -11.19 -10.87
CA VAL A 47 19.53 -11.17 -11.49
C VAL A 47 19.66 -10.75 -12.96
N THR A 48 18.99 -11.50 -13.82
CA THR A 48 18.94 -11.24 -15.25
C THR A 48 17.56 -10.74 -15.65
N PHE A 49 17.53 -9.61 -16.34
CA PHE A 49 16.33 -9.02 -16.90
C PHE A 49 16.33 -9.21 -18.42
N ARG A 50 15.18 -9.57 -18.99
CA ARG A 50 15.02 -9.80 -20.43
C ARG A 50 13.74 -9.17 -20.96
N LEU A 51 13.84 -8.57 -22.13
CA LEU A 51 12.71 -8.03 -22.86
C LEU A 51 12.79 -8.42 -24.33
N LYS A 52 11.74 -9.02 -24.89
CA LYS A 52 11.61 -9.19 -26.34
C LYS A 52 11.05 -7.89 -26.93
N ALA A 53 11.85 -7.22 -27.78
CA ALA A 53 11.47 -5.98 -28.43
C ALA A 53 12.05 -5.95 -29.87
N ASP A 54 11.23 -6.40 -30.83
CA ASP A 54 11.67 -6.67 -32.20
C ASP A 54 12.17 -5.43 -32.95
N TYR A 55 11.54 -4.27 -32.67
CA TYR A 55 11.80 -3.02 -33.38
C TYR A 55 12.53 -1.97 -32.54
N ALA A 56 12.86 -2.27 -31.31
CA ALA A 56 13.58 -1.34 -30.43
C ALA A 56 15.00 -1.06 -30.93
N THR A 57 15.39 0.20 -30.85
CA THR A 57 16.75 0.66 -31.17
C THR A 57 17.65 0.66 -29.91
N ILE A 58 17.07 1.05 -28.77
CA ILE A 58 17.75 1.11 -27.47
C ILE A 58 16.79 0.57 -26.41
N VAL A 59 17.27 -0.32 -25.56
CA VAL A 59 16.56 -0.79 -24.37
C VAL A 59 17.46 -0.61 -23.16
N LYS A 60 16.91 -0.04 -22.09
CA LYS A 60 17.60 0.15 -20.81
C LYS A 60 16.75 -0.40 -19.67
N LEU A 61 17.42 -0.86 -18.63
CA LEU A 61 16.81 -1.22 -17.35
C LEU A 61 16.90 -0.01 -16.40
N SER A 62 15.81 0.33 -15.72
CA SER A 62 15.77 1.27 -14.59
C SER A 62 15.28 0.55 -13.34
N GLY A 63 15.93 0.75 -12.20
CA GLY A 63 15.59 0.07 -10.95
C GLY A 63 15.88 0.91 -9.72
N SER A 64 15.03 0.77 -8.69
CA SER A 64 15.12 1.56 -7.46
C SER A 64 16.33 1.23 -6.56
N TRP A 65 17.06 0.17 -6.85
CA TRP A 65 18.33 -0.16 -6.17
C TRP A 65 19.55 0.55 -6.75
N MET A 66 19.38 1.27 -7.86
CA MET A 66 20.48 1.97 -8.50
C MET A 66 20.88 3.21 -7.70
N PRO A 67 22.16 3.65 -7.78
CA PRO A 67 22.63 4.82 -7.03
C PRO A 67 21.82 6.10 -7.28
N ASN A 68 21.23 6.23 -8.48
CA ASN A 68 20.28 7.30 -8.80
C ASN A 68 18.92 6.67 -9.08
N PRO A 69 18.07 6.45 -8.06
CA PRO A 69 16.77 5.80 -8.22
C PRO A 69 15.75 6.62 -9.05
N TYR A 70 16.03 7.91 -9.27
CA TYR A 70 15.14 8.82 -10.02
C TYR A 70 15.51 8.98 -11.50
N GLY A 71 16.52 8.26 -12.00
CA GLY A 71 16.94 8.40 -13.40
C GLY A 71 18.13 7.54 -13.80
N GLY A 72 18.61 6.67 -12.92
CA GLY A 72 19.64 5.69 -13.24
C GLY A 72 19.12 4.64 -14.21
N THR A 73 19.89 4.35 -15.26
CA THR A 73 19.59 3.28 -16.21
C THR A 73 20.85 2.50 -16.58
N ILE A 74 20.67 1.23 -16.93
CA ILE A 74 21.72 0.35 -17.43
C ILE A 74 21.32 -0.07 -18.84
N ASP A 75 22.24 0.05 -19.81
CA ASP A 75 22.00 -0.37 -21.18
C ASP A 75 21.86 -1.91 -21.25
N MET A 76 20.89 -2.38 -22.02
CA MET A 76 20.69 -3.79 -22.30
C MET A 76 21.31 -4.16 -23.64
N THR A 77 21.79 -5.38 -23.76
CA THR A 77 22.39 -5.90 -25.00
C THR A 77 21.35 -6.70 -25.79
N ARG A 78 21.24 -6.41 -27.10
CA ARG A 78 20.37 -7.15 -28.02
C ARG A 78 20.99 -8.49 -28.36
N GLY A 79 20.29 -9.58 -28.04
CA GLY A 79 20.68 -10.94 -28.33
C GLY A 79 19.89 -11.56 -29.50
N GLU A 80 19.89 -12.88 -29.56
CA GLU A 80 19.14 -13.64 -30.58
C GLU A 80 17.63 -13.42 -30.43
N ASN A 81 16.91 -13.53 -31.54
CA ASN A 81 15.45 -13.37 -31.61
C ASN A 81 14.94 -12.04 -31.04
N ASN A 82 15.79 -11.00 -31.08
CA ASN A 82 15.47 -9.65 -30.59
C ASN A 82 15.14 -9.61 -29.10
N VAL A 83 15.70 -10.51 -28.31
CA VAL A 83 15.65 -10.49 -26.85
C VAL A 83 16.78 -9.60 -26.33
N TRP A 84 16.42 -8.54 -25.65
CA TRP A 84 17.34 -7.66 -24.96
C TRP A 84 17.59 -8.22 -23.56
N GLU A 85 18.83 -8.22 -23.13
CA GLU A 85 19.24 -8.81 -21.84
C GLU A 85 20.24 -7.91 -21.12
N VAL A 86 20.11 -7.87 -19.78
CA VAL A 86 21.13 -7.35 -18.87
C VAL A 86 21.18 -8.21 -17.61
N LYS A 87 22.38 -8.54 -17.19
CA LYS A 87 22.67 -9.22 -15.92
C LYS A 87 23.29 -8.22 -14.96
N VAL A 88 22.74 -8.11 -13.75
CA VAL A 88 23.25 -7.22 -12.70
C VAL A 88 23.48 -8.02 -11.40
N ALA A 89 24.31 -7.50 -10.50
CA ALA A 89 24.46 -8.05 -9.16
C ALA A 89 23.11 -8.02 -8.44
N LEU A 90 22.80 -9.08 -7.70
CA LEU A 90 21.58 -9.13 -6.89
C LEU A 90 21.67 -8.12 -5.76
N PRO A 91 20.72 -7.18 -5.62
CA PRO A 91 20.70 -6.27 -4.48
C PRO A 91 20.45 -7.01 -3.15
N SER A 92 20.60 -6.31 -2.03
CA SER A 92 20.27 -6.85 -0.70
C SER A 92 18.80 -7.30 -0.62
N PRO A 93 18.46 -8.23 0.29
CA PRO A 93 17.08 -8.69 0.46
C PRO A 93 16.10 -7.55 0.75
N GLU A 94 15.25 -7.23 -0.22
CA GLU A 94 14.17 -6.23 -0.15
C GLU A 94 13.26 -6.33 -1.38
N ILE A 95 12.19 -5.54 -1.43
CA ILE A 95 11.37 -5.33 -2.63
C ILE A 95 11.85 -4.06 -3.33
N TYR A 96 12.24 -4.23 -4.56
CA TYR A 96 12.64 -3.15 -5.46
C TYR A 96 11.62 -2.99 -6.59
N THR A 97 11.54 -1.79 -7.13
CA THR A 97 10.77 -1.54 -8.35
C THR A 97 11.68 -1.40 -9.54
N TYR A 98 11.21 -1.83 -10.70
CA TYR A 98 11.91 -1.64 -11.95
C TYR A 98 10.96 -1.47 -13.14
N ASN A 99 11.49 -0.96 -14.21
CA ASN A 99 10.86 -0.93 -15.52
C ASN A 99 11.92 -0.92 -16.62
N PHE A 100 11.50 -1.20 -17.84
CA PHE A 100 12.34 -0.99 -19.02
C PHE A 100 12.13 0.40 -19.58
N VAL A 101 13.14 0.94 -20.25
CA VAL A 101 13.06 2.17 -21.04
C VAL A 101 13.39 1.79 -22.49
N VAL A 102 12.35 1.76 -23.34
CA VAL A 102 12.45 1.36 -24.74
C VAL A 102 12.34 2.61 -25.60
N ASP A 103 13.41 2.96 -26.31
CA ASP A 103 13.48 4.16 -27.17
C ASP A 103 12.98 5.44 -26.46
N GLY A 104 13.27 5.56 -25.14
CA GLY A 104 12.88 6.68 -24.29
C GLY A 104 11.52 6.55 -23.61
N VAL A 105 10.75 5.49 -23.87
CA VAL A 105 9.44 5.24 -23.25
C VAL A 105 9.56 4.22 -22.11
N SER A 106 9.00 4.55 -20.94
CA SER A 106 8.93 3.61 -19.82
C SER A 106 7.90 2.51 -20.08
N VAL A 107 8.31 1.26 -19.96
CA VAL A 107 7.50 0.06 -20.25
C VAL A 107 7.63 -0.93 -19.11
N ASN A 108 6.52 -1.49 -18.68
CA ASN A 108 6.52 -2.59 -17.71
C ASN A 108 7.08 -3.86 -18.34
N ASP A 109 7.65 -4.73 -17.50
CA ASP A 109 8.06 -6.07 -17.90
C ASP A 109 6.82 -6.96 -18.14
N PRO A 110 6.53 -7.38 -19.38
CA PRO A 110 5.35 -8.19 -19.66
C PRO A 110 5.46 -9.64 -19.16
N GLN A 111 6.66 -10.07 -18.72
CA GLN A 111 6.89 -11.40 -18.19
C GLN A 111 6.75 -11.46 -16.67
N ASN A 112 6.67 -10.31 -15.99
CA ASN A 112 6.54 -10.23 -14.54
C ASN A 112 5.15 -9.72 -14.13
N ILE A 113 4.33 -10.63 -13.61
CA ILE A 113 3.00 -10.29 -13.08
C ILE A 113 3.05 -9.57 -11.71
N GLN A 114 4.22 -9.57 -11.05
CA GLN A 114 4.40 -8.89 -9.77
C GLN A 114 4.51 -7.38 -10.03
N VAL A 115 3.43 -6.68 -9.82
CA VAL A 115 3.35 -5.23 -9.98
C VAL A 115 2.85 -4.56 -8.70
N GLN A 116 3.32 -3.34 -8.47
CA GLN A 116 2.75 -2.45 -7.47
C GLN A 116 2.21 -1.18 -8.14
N ARG A 117 1.18 -0.60 -7.54
CA ARG A 117 0.63 0.68 -7.96
C ARG A 117 1.10 1.79 -7.01
N ASP A 118 1.69 2.81 -7.57
CA ASP A 118 2.08 4.04 -6.90
C ASP A 118 1.36 5.23 -7.57
N GLY A 119 0.30 5.70 -6.94
CA GLY A 119 -0.58 6.70 -7.54
C GLY A 119 -1.21 6.18 -8.83
N THR A 120 -0.86 6.77 -9.97
CA THR A 120 -1.34 6.37 -11.31
C THR A 120 -0.35 5.47 -12.07
N ARG A 121 0.81 5.14 -11.48
CA ARG A 121 1.85 4.35 -12.12
C ARG A 121 1.81 2.91 -11.63
N PHE A 122 2.04 1.98 -12.56
CA PHE A 122 2.32 0.58 -12.26
C PHE A 122 3.81 0.31 -12.48
N LEU A 123 4.44 -0.31 -11.51
CA LEU A 123 5.86 -0.64 -11.53
C LEU A 123 6.02 -2.14 -11.25
N ASN A 124 6.89 -2.81 -11.97
CA ASN A 124 7.21 -4.20 -11.66
C ASN A 124 8.01 -4.31 -10.37
N MET A 125 7.81 -5.40 -9.65
CA MET A 125 8.55 -5.69 -8.43
C MET A 125 9.62 -6.75 -8.68
N LEU A 126 10.81 -6.50 -8.14
CA LEU A 126 11.84 -7.51 -7.90
C LEU A 126 11.83 -7.79 -6.39
N ILE A 127 11.39 -8.98 -6.00
CA ILE A 127 11.45 -9.44 -4.60
C ILE A 127 12.73 -10.23 -4.44
N VAL A 128 13.70 -9.66 -3.74
CA VAL A 128 14.97 -10.33 -3.44
C VAL A 128 14.80 -11.13 -2.14
N PRO A 129 14.94 -12.47 -2.18
CA PRO A 129 14.68 -13.30 -1.02
C PRO A 129 15.75 -13.12 0.07
N GLY A 130 15.34 -13.25 1.33
CA GLY A 130 16.18 -13.21 2.51
C GLY A 130 15.38 -12.98 3.78
N GLU A 131 16.04 -12.91 4.92
CA GLU A 131 15.40 -12.75 6.23
C GLU A 131 14.43 -11.55 6.28
N ARG A 132 14.86 -10.41 5.72
CA ARG A 132 14.03 -9.18 5.70
C ARG A 132 12.73 -9.35 4.92
N THR A 133 12.71 -10.17 3.89
CA THR A 133 11.59 -10.33 2.96
C THR A 133 10.77 -11.60 3.17
N GLU A 134 11.12 -12.42 4.17
CA GLU A 134 10.44 -13.70 4.39
C GLU A 134 8.93 -13.59 4.63
N ASN A 135 8.48 -12.45 5.19
CA ASN A 135 7.06 -12.14 5.40
C ASN A 135 6.42 -11.32 4.28
N TYR A 136 7.17 -10.95 3.22
CA TYR A 136 6.65 -10.12 2.12
C TYR A 136 6.09 -10.95 0.96
N VAL A 137 6.24 -12.27 1.01
CA VAL A 137 5.72 -13.22 0.03
C VAL A 137 4.39 -13.82 0.47
N GLU A 138 3.72 -14.52 -0.44
CA GLU A 138 2.41 -15.12 -0.15
C GLU A 138 2.53 -16.21 0.93
N ALA A 139 1.73 -16.10 1.99
CA ALA A 139 1.57 -17.13 3.02
C ALA A 139 0.71 -18.30 2.52
N ASN A 140 0.68 -19.43 3.26
CA ASN A 140 -0.21 -20.53 2.95
C ASN A 140 -1.67 -20.22 3.39
N LYS A 141 -1.84 -19.59 4.56
CA LYS A 141 -3.12 -19.14 5.09
C LYS A 141 -3.27 -17.65 4.83
N ARG A 142 -4.21 -17.28 3.95
CA ARG A 142 -4.38 -15.91 3.48
C ARG A 142 -5.71 -15.35 3.94
N GLY A 143 -5.67 -14.08 4.35
CA GLY A 143 -6.86 -13.29 4.62
C GLY A 143 -7.53 -12.81 3.33
N THR A 144 -8.57 -12.00 3.51
CA THR A 144 -9.33 -11.42 2.40
C THR A 144 -9.19 -9.90 2.41
N VAL A 145 -8.96 -9.30 1.24
CA VAL A 145 -8.98 -7.85 1.04
C VAL A 145 -10.27 -7.46 0.33
N SER A 146 -10.97 -6.48 0.87
CA SER A 146 -12.22 -5.96 0.33
C SER A 146 -12.22 -4.44 0.27
N HIS A 147 -13.09 -3.85 -0.56
CA HIS A 147 -13.17 -2.41 -0.81
C HIS A 147 -14.58 -1.88 -0.53
N PRO A 148 -15.01 -1.79 0.74
CA PRO A 148 -16.31 -1.24 1.09
C PRO A 148 -16.34 0.28 0.90
N TRP A 149 -17.55 0.79 0.65
CA TRP A 149 -17.85 2.21 0.54
C TRP A 149 -18.63 2.69 1.75
N TYR A 150 -18.40 3.94 2.15
CA TYR A 150 -19.14 4.60 3.22
C TYR A 150 -19.41 6.07 2.84
N ASP A 151 -20.51 6.60 3.34
CA ASP A 151 -20.84 8.01 3.18
C ASP A 151 -20.23 8.83 4.31
N SER A 152 -19.27 9.68 3.99
CA SER A 152 -18.72 10.65 4.93
C SER A 152 -19.55 11.94 4.90
N LYS A 153 -20.25 12.21 5.97
CA LYS A 153 -20.98 13.48 6.15
C LYS A 153 -20.02 14.62 6.45
N ILE A 154 -18.96 14.35 7.22
CA ILE A 154 -17.92 15.32 7.59
C ILE A 154 -17.20 15.83 6.35
N LEU A 155 -16.83 14.93 5.43
CA LEU A 155 -16.14 15.29 4.19
C LEU A 155 -17.08 15.52 3.01
N GLY A 156 -18.37 15.19 3.16
CA GLY A 156 -19.39 15.38 2.15
C GLY A 156 -19.21 14.54 0.88
N LEU A 157 -18.63 13.34 1.01
CA LEU A 157 -18.30 12.46 -0.10
C LEU A 157 -18.65 11.01 0.24
N ASN A 158 -19.04 10.23 -0.78
CA ASN A 158 -19.00 8.79 -0.71
C ASN A 158 -17.54 8.34 -0.87
N ARG A 159 -17.03 7.52 0.03
CA ARG A 159 -15.61 7.20 0.16
C ARG A 159 -15.39 5.69 0.22
N ARG A 160 -14.27 5.26 -0.37
CA ARG A 160 -13.85 3.85 -0.35
C ARG A 160 -12.81 3.61 0.75
N LEU A 161 -12.87 2.43 1.34
CA LEU A 161 -11.86 1.88 2.25
C LEU A 161 -11.25 0.64 1.61
N THR A 162 -10.05 0.26 2.05
CA THR A 162 -9.53 -1.09 1.89
C THR A 162 -9.54 -1.76 3.26
N VAL A 163 -10.13 -2.94 3.35
CA VAL A 163 -10.25 -3.70 4.59
C VAL A 163 -9.70 -5.10 4.40
N TYR A 164 -8.72 -5.46 5.23
CA TYR A 164 -8.20 -6.81 5.34
C TYR A 164 -8.91 -7.52 6.51
N THR A 165 -9.35 -8.75 6.29
CA THR A 165 -9.85 -9.66 7.32
C THR A 165 -8.95 -10.90 7.37
N PRO A 166 -8.56 -11.40 8.56
CA PRO A 166 -7.58 -12.48 8.66
C PRO A 166 -8.14 -13.83 8.20
N TYR A 167 -7.25 -14.76 7.85
CA TYR A 167 -7.63 -16.13 7.50
C TYR A 167 -8.62 -16.74 8.49
N GLY A 168 -9.66 -17.37 7.98
CA GLY A 168 -10.71 -17.98 8.78
C GLY A 168 -11.77 -17.02 9.34
N TYR A 169 -11.70 -15.73 8.98
CA TYR A 169 -12.73 -14.76 9.37
C TYR A 169 -14.12 -15.25 8.95
N GLU A 170 -14.33 -15.63 7.69
CA GLU A 170 -15.65 -16.06 7.18
C GLU A 170 -16.16 -17.35 7.85
N ASN A 171 -15.25 -18.23 8.29
CA ASN A 171 -15.58 -19.53 8.84
C ASN A 171 -15.98 -19.49 10.33
N ASN A 172 -15.81 -18.35 11.01
CA ASN A 172 -16.10 -18.21 12.44
C ASN A 172 -17.00 -17.00 12.73
N PRO A 173 -18.31 -17.09 12.51
CA PRO A 173 -19.23 -15.97 12.61
C PRO A 173 -19.40 -15.38 14.01
N LYS A 174 -18.97 -16.10 15.06
CA LYS A 174 -19.06 -15.64 16.46
C LYS A 174 -17.78 -14.96 16.96
N LYS A 175 -16.65 -15.20 16.28
CA LYS A 175 -15.37 -14.62 16.72
C LYS A 175 -15.32 -13.14 16.37
N LYS A 176 -14.94 -12.32 17.34
CA LYS A 176 -14.64 -10.91 17.20
C LYS A 176 -13.14 -10.69 17.17
N TYR A 177 -12.70 -9.62 16.52
CA TYR A 177 -11.30 -9.34 16.26
C TYR A 177 -10.94 -7.92 16.70
N PRO A 178 -9.72 -7.68 17.15
CA PRO A 178 -9.17 -6.33 17.30
C PRO A 178 -8.97 -5.68 15.93
N VAL A 179 -8.80 -4.36 15.90
CA VAL A 179 -8.73 -3.58 14.67
C VAL A 179 -7.49 -2.68 14.65
N LEU A 180 -6.72 -2.77 13.58
CA LEU A 180 -5.66 -1.82 13.23
C LEU A 180 -6.16 -0.86 12.14
N TYR A 181 -6.16 0.45 12.39
CA TYR A 181 -6.34 1.50 11.40
C TYR A 181 -4.96 1.89 10.88
N LEU A 182 -4.68 1.62 9.60
CA LEU A 182 -3.36 1.72 8.99
C LEU A 182 -3.36 2.77 7.86
N LEU A 183 -2.71 3.91 8.12
CA LEU A 183 -2.84 5.12 7.32
C LEU A 183 -1.66 5.31 6.36
N HIS A 184 -1.96 5.66 5.10
CA HIS A 184 -0.95 5.94 4.08
C HIS A 184 -0.39 7.37 4.16
N GLY A 185 0.70 7.64 3.45
CA GLY A 185 1.35 8.94 3.32
C GLY A 185 0.81 9.80 2.17
N ALA A 186 1.36 11.01 2.04
CA ALA A 186 1.01 11.91 0.94
C ALA A 186 1.26 11.25 -0.43
N GLY A 187 0.38 11.49 -1.39
CA GLY A 187 0.43 10.89 -2.72
C GLY A 187 -0.09 9.44 -2.82
N GLY A 188 -0.32 8.78 -1.69
CA GLY A 188 -0.95 7.46 -1.63
C GLY A 188 -2.48 7.52 -1.58
N ASP A 189 -3.08 6.36 -1.45
CA ASP A 189 -4.51 6.16 -1.28
C ASP A 189 -4.79 4.91 -0.42
N GLU A 190 -6.05 4.49 -0.33
CA GLU A 190 -6.48 3.35 0.48
C GLU A 190 -5.87 2.00 0.05
N GLU A 191 -5.22 1.92 -1.11
CA GLU A 191 -4.55 0.70 -1.58
C GLU A 191 -3.03 0.71 -1.37
N ALA A 192 -2.45 1.83 -0.94
CA ALA A 192 -1.01 1.98 -0.83
C ALA A 192 -0.36 0.91 0.05
N TRP A 193 -0.94 0.62 1.22
CA TRP A 193 -0.43 -0.40 2.12
C TRP A 193 -0.54 -1.83 1.57
N VAL A 194 -1.59 -2.13 0.79
CA VAL A 194 -1.72 -3.45 0.15
C VAL A 194 -0.79 -3.55 -1.05
N SER A 195 -0.73 -2.51 -1.88
CA SER A 195 0.03 -2.51 -3.11
C SER A 195 1.55 -2.41 -2.86
N MET A 196 1.99 -1.35 -2.18
CA MET A 196 3.41 -1.07 -1.94
C MET A 196 3.90 -1.62 -0.59
N GLY A 197 3.04 -1.61 0.42
CA GLY A 197 3.36 -2.03 1.79
C GLY A 197 3.32 -3.54 2.03
N ARG A 198 2.73 -4.32 1.12
CA ARG A 198 2.55 -5.78 1.31
C ARG A 198 1.85 -6.14 2.63
N ALA A 199 0.98 -5.25 3.12
CA ALA A 199 0.39 -5.39 4.46
C ALA A 199 -0.36 -6.71 4.64
N ALA A 200 -1.11 -7.18 3.62
CA ALA A 200 -1.81 -8.46 3.69
C ALA A 200 -0.83 -9.62 3.85
N GLN A 201 0.23 -9.67 3.04
CA GLN A 201 1.25 -10.73 3.09
C GLN A 201 2.00 -10.73 4.41
N ILE A 202 2.42 -9.56 4.90
CA ILE A 202 3.12 -9.43 6.19
C ILE A 202 2.25 -9.97 7.32
N LEU A 203 0.99 -9.56 7.36
CA LEU A 203 0.07 -9.97 8.42
C LEU A 203 -0.31 -11.45 8.31
N ASP A 204 -0.55 -11.96 7.11
CA ASP A 204 -0.82 -13.38 6.89
C ASP A 204 0.33 -14.26 7.41
N ASN A 205 1.58 -13.91 7.08
CA ASN A 205 2.76 -14.63 7.55
C ASN A 205 2.94 -14.52 9.06
N LEU A 206 2.81 -13.33 9.64
CA LEU A 206 2.94 -13.13 11.09
C LEU A 206 1.86 -13.88 11.86
N ILE A 207 0.62 -13.88 11.37
CA ILE A 207 -0.51 -14.60 11.98
C ILE A 207 -0.33 -16.11 11.83
N GLU A 208 0.08 -16.61 10.66
CA GLU A 208 0.34 -18.04 10.41
C GLU A 208 1.47 -18.57 11.30
N LYS A 209 2.52 -17.75 11.54
CA LYS A 209 3.63 -18.06 12.45
C LYS A 209 3.25 -17.94 13.93
N GLY A 210 2.06 -17.43 14.27
CA GLY A 210 1.62 -17.17 15.66
C GLY A 210 2.36 -16.00 16.32
N LEU A 211 2.98 -15.11 15.54
CA LEU A 211 3.72 -13.94 16.03
C LEU A 211 2.81 -12.73 16.26
N ALA A 212 1.74 -12.59 15.46
CA ALA A 212 0.76 -11.53 15.62
C ALA A 212 -0.65 -12.10 15.89
N GLU A 213 -1.45 -11.35 16.64
CA GLU A 213 -2.86 -11.67 16.84
C GLU A 213 -3.65 -11.52 15.53
N PRO A 214 -4.57 -12.45 15.23
CA PRO A 214 -5.50 -12.25 14.11
C PRO A 214 -6.32 -10.99 14.29
N MET A 215 -6.16 -10.03 13.37
CA MET A 215 -6.78 -8.70 13.44
C MET A 215 -7.44 -8.31 12.11
N ILE A 216 -8.41 -7.41 12.17
CA ILE A 216 -8.92 -6.68 11.01
C ILE A 216 -8.02 -5.48 10.80
N VAL A 217 -7.69 -5.16 9.53
CA VAL A 217 -6.95 -3.95 9.22
C VAL A 217 -7.77 -3.07 8.28
N VAL A 218 -7.92 -1.82 8.67
CA VAL A 218 -8.68 -0.80 7.93
C VAL A 218 -7.70 0.22 7.37
N MET A 219 -7.67 0.34 6.07
CA MET A 219 -6.79 1.24 5.33
C MET A 219 -7.67 2.27 4.60
N PRO A 220 -7.94 3.42 5.23
CA PRO A 220 -8.74 4.47 4.61
C PRO A 220 -7.89 5.36 3.72
N ASN A 221 -8.55 6.13 2.85
CA ASN A 221 -7.91 7.18 2.08
C ASN A 221 -7.79 8.45 2.94
N GLY A 222 -6.56 8.86 3.25
CA GLY A 222 -6.25 10.05 4.06
C GLY A 222 -6.40 11.38 3.32
N ASN A 223 -6.63 11.36 2.00
CA ASN A 223 -6.88 12.56 1.22
C ASN A 223 -8.34 13.01 1.41
N GLY A 224 -8.55 14.25 1.80
CA GLY A 224 -9.89 14.78 2.09
C GLY A 224 -10.87 14.70 0.91
N ASN A 225 -10.39 14.66 -0.32
CA ASN A 225 -11.16 14.64 -1.56
C ASN A 225 -11.19 13.28 -2.28
N GLN A 226 -10.81 12.18 -1.62
CA GLN A 226 -10.74 10.85 -2.20
C GLN A 226 -9.93 10.82 -3.51
N GLN A 227 -8.79 11.45 -3.54
CA GLN A 227 -7.83 11.28 -4.64
C GLN A 227 -7.25 9.85 -4.66
N ALA A 228 -8.13 8.87 -4.60
CA ALA A 228 -7.79 7.55 -5.03
C ALA A 228 -7.55 7.63 -6.51
N ALA A 229 -6.40 7.17 -6.95
CA ALA A 229 -6.05 7.07 -8.33
C ALA A 229 -7.16 7.62 -9.26
N GLY A 230 -6.92 8.65 -10.04
CA GLY A 230 -7.91 9.36 -10.86
C GLY A 230 -8.76 8.50 -11.81
N THR A 231 -8.59 7.17 -11.73
CA THR A 231 -9.30 6.13 -12.46
C THR A 231 -10.69 5.81 -11.91
N LEU A 232 -11.07 6.29 -10.73
CA LEU A 232 -12.40 6.01 -10.18
C LEU A 232 -13.48 6.98 -10.66
N ASN A 233 -13.13 7.96 -11.52
CA ASN A 233 -14.06 8.97 -12.06
C ASN A 233 -14.98 9.60 -11.00
N LEU A 234 -14.51 9.66 -9.76
CA LEU A 234 -15.25 10.31 -8.69
C LEU A 234 -15.24 11.82 -8.93
N PRO A 235 -16.34 12.53 -8.66
CA PRO A 235 -16.35 13.96 -8.81
C PRO A 235 -15.26 14.57 -7.93
N VAL A 236 -14.31 15.25 -8.57
CA VAL A 236 -13.25 16.00 -7.87
C VAL A 236 -13.91 17.23 -7.26
N LYS A 237 -14.07 17.21 -5.93
CA LYS A 237 -14.34 18.47 -5.21
C LYS A 237 -13.06 19.28 -5.21
N GLN A 238 -13.19 20.60 -5.41
CA GLN A 238 -12.08 21.51 -5.16
C GLN A 238 -11.57 21.27 -3.73
N GLN A 239 -10.27 21.10 -3.60
CA GLN A 239 -9.67 21.05 -2.27
C GLN A 239 -10.00 22.37 -1.55
N PRO A 240 -10.36 22.31 -0.27
CA PRO A 240 -10.48 23.53 0.52
C PRO A 240 -9.17 24.30 0.44
N ASN A 241 -9.24 25.60 0.18
CA ASN A 241 -8.06 26.45 0.18
C ASN A 241 -7.66 26.74 1.64
N TYR A 242 -6.76 25.95 2.18
CA TYR A 242 -6.24 26.12 3.55
C TYR A 242 -5.50 27.47 3.75
N HIS A 243 -5.13 28.13 2.67
CA HIS A 243 -4.48 29.44 2.68
C HIS A 243 -5.46 30.60 2.47
N ASP A 244 -6.78 30.33 2.42
CA ASP A 244 -7.77 31.40 2.36
C ASP A 244 -7.68 32.25 3.64
N SER A 245 -7.33 33.51 3.46
CA SER A 245 -7.17 34.47 4.53
C SER A 245 -8.50 34.80 5.23
N ASN A 246 -9.63 34.52 4.59
CA ASN A 246 -10.96 34.79 5.13
C ASN A 246 -11.46 33.70 6.09
N LEU A 247 -10.77 32.56 6.17
CA LEU A 247 -11.13 31.50 7.12
C LEU A 247 -10.75 31.92 8.55
N SER A 248 -11.70 31.80 9.47
CA SER A 248 -11.42 31.86 10.90
C SER A 248 -10.49 30.71 11.31
N GLU A 249 -9.79 30.87 12.43
CA GLU A 249 -8.92 29.81 12.96
C GLU A 249 -9.71 28.52 13.22
N ALA A 250 -10.93 28.62 13.71
CA ALA A 250 -11.82 27.47 13.91
C ALA A 250 -12.17 26.74 12.59
N GLU A 251 -12.52 27.48 11.53
CA GLU A 251 -12.82 26.92 10.22
C GLU A 251 -11.59 26.26 9.60
N ARG A 252 -10.42 26.90 9.73
CA ARG A 252 -9.15 26.34 9.28
C ARG A 252 -8.83 25.04 10.01
N SER A 253 -8.96 25.00 11.34
CA SER A 253 -8.77 23.81 12.16
C SER A 253 -9.74 22.70 11.80
N LEU A 254 -11.02 23.01 11.55
CA LEU A 254 -12.00 22.02 11.10
C LEU A 254 -11.64 21.42 9.75
N LEU A 255 -11.15 22.23 8.81
CA LEU A 255 -10.71 21.76 7.50
C LEU A 255 -9.46 20.87 7.61
N MET A 256 -8.46 21.31 8.37
CA MET A 256 -7.22 20.55 8.55
C MET A 256 -7.45 19.21 9.25
N ASN A 257 -8.37 19.15 10.21
CA ASN A 257 -8.69 17.95 10.98
C ASN A 257 -9.88 17.17 10.42
N GLY A 258 -10.48 17.61 9.31
CA GLY A 258 -11.68 16.99 8.75
C GLY A 258 -11.54 15.49 8.49
N TYR A 259 -10.40 15.06 7.95
CA TYR A 259 -10.13 13.65 7.74
C TYR A 259 -9.97 12.88 9.06
N VAL A 260 -9.21 13.42 10.02
CA VAL A 260 -9.01 12.77 11.33
C VAL A 260 -10.34 12.62 12.06
N ARG A 261 -11.21 13.64 12.00
CA ARG A 261 -12.56 13.57 12.53
C ARG A 261 -13.39 12.49 11.82
N SER A 262 -13.35 12.45 10.49
CA SER A 262 -14.03 11.39 9.73
C SER A 262 -13.52 10.00 10.11
N LEU A 263 -12.21 9.83 10.32
CA LEU A 263 -11.64 8.57 10.80
C LEU A 263 -12.23 8.16 12.15
N CYS A 264 -12.22 9.05 13.13
CA CYS A 264 -12.63 8.74 14.50
C CYS A 264 -14.16 8.70 14.70
N GLU A 265 -14.91 9.61 14.03
CA GLU A 265 -16.34 9.79 14.24
C GLU A 265 -17.22 9.04 13.22
N GLU A 266 -16.67 8.63 12.06
CA GLU A 266 -17.43 7.96 11.00
C GLU A 266 -16.86 6.56 10.66
N ILE A 267 -15.53 6.45 10.37
CA ILE A 267 -14.93 5.18 9.94
C ILE A 267 -14.91 4.17 11.09
N VAL A 268 -14.50 4.58 12.30
CA VAL A 268 -14.50 3.66 13.46
C VAL A 268 -15.89 3.10 13.71
N PRO A 269 -16.96 3.91 13.85
CA PRO A 269 -18.33 3.40 13.99
C PRO A 269 -18.83 2.57 12.81
N PHE A 270 -18.45 2.93 11.56
CA PHE A 270 -18.79 2.15 10.38
C PHE A 270 -18.22 0.73 10.44
N ILE A 271 -16.95 0.61 10.83
CA ILE A 271 -16.29 -0.70 10.98
C ILE A 271 -16.92 -1.51 12.11
N GLU A 272 -17.22 -0.90 13.23
CA GLU A 272 -17.86 -1.56 14.37
C GLU A 272 -19.27 -2.07 14.06
N LYS A 273 -19.97 -1.39 13.18
CA LYS A 273 -21.32 -1.77 12.72
C LYS A 273 -21.28 -2.93 11.71
N ASN A 274 -20.28 -2.94 10.81
CA ASN A 274 -20.29 -3.81 9.63
C ASN A 274 -19.35 -5.02 9.75
N TYR A 275 -18.45 -5.03 10.72
CA TYR A 275 -17.46 -6.11 10.93
C TYR A 275 -17.53 -6.66 12.35
N ARG A 276 -17.07 -7.88 12.54
CA ARG A 276 -17.02 -8.52 13.85
C ARG A 276 -15.81 -8.04 14.65
N VAL A 277 -15.93 -6.91 15.27
CA VAL A 277 -14.87 -6.25 16.04
C VAL A 277 -15.12 -6.27 17.54
N ILE A 278 -14.04 -6.21 18.31
CA ILE A 278 -14.05 -5.92 19.75
C ILE A 278 -14.02 -4.39 19.87
N ALA A 279 -15.19 -3.78 20.13
CA ALA A 279 -15.37 -2.33 20.13
C ALA A 279 -14.92 -1.69 21.44
N LYS A 280 -13.62 -1.80 21.75
CA LYS A 280 -12.99 -1.27 22.96
C LYS A 280 -11.61 -0.68 22.65
N PRO A 281 -11.13 0.34 23.38
CA PRO A 281 -9.82 0.96 23.17
C PRO A 281 -8.67 -0.05 23.17
N GLU A 282 -8.68 -0.99 24.12
CA GLU A 282 -7.67 -2.04 24.25
C GLU A 282 -7.62 -3.02 23.06
N SER A 283 -8.54 -2.91 22.13
CA SER A 283 -8.59 -3.70 20.90
C SER A 283 -8.57 -2.83 19.65
N ARG A 284 -8.19 -1.54 19.77
CA ARG A 284 -7.98 -0.63 18.66
C ARG A 284 -6.56 -0.12 18.61
N ALA A 285 -5.96 -0.24 17.44
CA ALA A 285 -4.65 0.33 17.11
C ALA A 285 -4.79 1.33 15.96
N ILE A 286 -3.95 2.36 15.99
CA ILE A 286 -3.77 3.29 14.88
C ILE A 286 -2.30 3.37 14.52
N ALA A 287 -1.98 3.23 13.25
CA ALA A 287 -0.64 3.40 12.71
C ALA A 287 -0.69 4.17 11.39
N GLY A 288 0.38 4.86 11.06
CA GLY A 288 0.43 5.53 9.77
C GLY A 288 1.81 6.07 9.44
N LEU A 289 2.09 6.17 8.15
CA LEU A 289 3.36 6.65 7.63
C LEU A 289 3.26 8.11 7.15
N SER A 290 4.29 8.91 7.36
CA SER A 290 4.40 10.27 6.81
C SER A 290 3.17 11.13 7.16
N MET A 291 2.39 11.60 6.18
CA MET A 291 1.09 12.25 6.39
C MET A 291 0.17 11.42 7.32
N GLY A 292 0.08 10.11 7.09
CA GLY A 292 -0.69 9.20 7.95
C GLY A 292 -0.13 9.08 9.37
N GLY A 293 1.20 9.24 9.53
CA GLY A 293 1.84 9.36 10.85
C GLY A 293 1.42 10.64 11.57
N GLY A 294 1.38 11.77 10.85
CA GLY A 294 0.82 13.03 11.36
C GLY A 294 -0.67 12.89 11.74
N HIS A 295 -1.47 12.19 10.92
CA HIS A 295 -2.86 11.88 11.26
C HIS A 295 -2.97 10.98 12.51
N THR A 296 -2.04 10.02 12.68
CA THR A 296 -1.96 9.15 13.87
C THR A 296 -1.72 9.96 15.13
N ILE A 297 -0.73 10.87 15.10
CA ILE A 297 -0.44 11.78 16.23
C ILE A 297 -1.64 12.68 16.51
N THR A 298 -2.23 13.28 15.49
CA THR A 298 -3.39 14.16 15.62
C THR A 298 -4.60 13.43 16.19
N ALA A 299 -4.89 12.22 15.69
CA ALA A 299 -5.99 11.39 16.18
C ALA A 299 -5.83 11.01 17.65
N SER A 300 -4.62 10.59 18.05
CA SER A 300 -4.34 10.24 19.45
C SER A 300 -4.44 11.46 20.38
N ASN A 301 -4.01 12.63 19.91
CA ASN A 301 -4.09 13.86 20.70
C ASN A 301 -5.52 14.38 20.87
N LEU A 302 -6.37 14.26 19.83
CA LEU A 302 -7.76 14.72 19.87
C LEU A 302 -8.71 13.71 20.53
N TYR A 303 -8.39 12.40 20.42
CA TYR A 303 -9.21 11.29 20.93
C TYR A 303 -8.36 10.33 21.77
N PRO A 304 -7.79 10.78 22.90
CA PRO A 304 -6.77 10.02 23.65
C PRO A 304 -7.28 8.68 24.23
N ALA A 305 -8.59 8.51 24.39
CA ALA A 305 -9.21 7.28 24.89
C ALA A 305 -9.76 6.38 23.78
N LEU A 306 -9.44 6.63 22.51
CA LEU A 306 -9.99 5.86 21.39
C LEU A 306 -9.09 4.68 21.00
N PHE A 307 -7.77 4.82 21.15
CA PHE A 307 -6.76 3.85 20.73
C PHE A 307 -5.75 3.59 21.84
N ASP A 308 -5.56 2.34 22.27
CA ASP A 308 -4.53 1.99 23.25
C ASP A 308 -3.17 1.67 22.60
N TYR A 309 -3.13 1.52 21.25
CA TYR A 309 -1.93 1.26 20.47
C TYR A 309 -1.77 2.33 19.40
N ILE A 310 -0.68 3.08 19.47
CA ILE A 310 -0.44 4.28 18.65
C ILE A 310 0.95 4.15 18.00
N CYS A 311 1.01 4.09 16.67
CA CYS A 311 2.24 3.79 15.95
C CYS A 311 2.50 4.81 14.83
N PRO A 312 2.98 6.05 15.12
CA PRO A 312 3.39 7.00 14.09
C PRO A 312 4.73 6.58 13.47
N LEU A 313 4.78 6.55 12.12
CA LEU A 313 5.92 6.08 11.35
C LEU A 313 6.41 7.19 10.43
N SER A 314 7.74 7.48 10.45
CA SER A 314 8.33 8.55 9.63
C SER A 314 7.49 9.81 9.68
N ALA A 315 7.23 10.35 10.86
CA ALA A 315 6.31 11.46 11.06
C ALA A 315 6.94 12.54 11.94
N ALA A 316 6.67 13.79 11.58
CA ALA A 316 6.86 14.92 12.45
C ALA A 316 5.50 15.32 13.05
N GLY A 317 5.50 15.61 14.33
CA GLY A 317 4.33 16.08 15.05
C GLY A 317 4.71 16.55 16.43
N SER A 318 3.75 17.11 17.15
CA SER A 318 3.95 17.58 18.51
C SER A 318 2.79 17.11 19.40
N ALA A 319 3.07 16.96 20.66
CA ALA A 319 2.06 16.76 21.69
C ALA A 319 2.33 17.78 22.81
N THR A 320 1.29 18.42 23.32
CA THR A 320 1.41 19.29 24.47
C THR A 320 1.48 18.45 25.76
N PRO A 321 2.01 19.00 26.88
CA PRO A 321 1.99 18.30 28.17
C PRO A 321 0.59 17.80 28.56
N GLU A 322 -0.46 18.57 28.29
CA GLU A 322 -1.85 18.20 28.57
C GLU A 322 -2.32 17.01 27.72
N GLN A 323 -1.92 16.96 26.43
CA GLN A 323 -2.22 15.85 25.52
C GLN A 323 -1.51 14.58 25.98
N VAL A 324 -0.22 14.66 26.34
CA VAL A 324 0.52 13.52 26.87
C VAL A 324 -0.09 13.04 28.20
N ALA A 325 -0.49 13.95 29.09
CA ALA A 325 -1.17 13.60 30.31
C ALA A 325 -2.53 12.90 30.05
N ALA A 326 -3.26 13.31 29.03
CA ALA A 326 -4.50 12.67 28.61
C ALA A 326 -4.26 11.24 28.09
N LEU A 327 -3.22 11.02 27.28
CA LEU A 327 -2.81 9.68 26.80
C LEU A 327 -2.43 8.76 27.97
N LYS A 328 -1.65 9.25 28.93
CA LYS A 328 -1.30 8.50 30.16
C LYS A 328 -2.55 8.14 30.97
N LYS A 329 -3.46 9.08 31.16
CA LYS A 329 -4.72 8.85 31.87
C LYS A 329 -5.63 7.85 31.14
N ALA A 330 -5.61 7.84 29.81
CA ALA A 330 -6.35 6.89 28.98
C ALA A 330 -5.79 5.46 29.07
N GLY A 331 -4.53 5.30 29.48
CA GLY A 331 -3.90 3.98 29.65
C GLY A 331 -3.38 3.39 28.35
N VAL A 332 -2.75 4.23 27.50
CA VAL A 332 -2.07 3.79 26.27
C VAL A 332 -1.11 2.64 26.58
N LYS A 333 -1.26 1.51 25.86
CA LYS A 333 -0.48 0.28 26.10
C LYS A 333 0.79 0.24 25.25
N LEU A 334 0.76 0.85 24.07
CA LEU A 334 1.91 0.95 23.17
C LEU A 334 1.89 2.29 22.46
N TYR A 335 2.99 3.03 22.59
CA TYR A 335 3.30 4.13 21.70
C TYR A 335 4.61 3.78 20.98
N PHE A 336 4.51 3.42 19.68
CA PHE A 336 5.64 2.96 18.87
C PHE A 336 5.96 4.01 17.81
N LEU A 337 6.96 4.83 18.08
CA LEU A 337 7.47 5.83 17.13
C LEU A 337 8.61 5.20 16.32
N ALA A 338 8.58 5.31 14.98
CA ALA A 338 9.64 4.79 14.14
C ALA A 338 10.04 5.76 13.03
N CYS A 339 11.33 5.88 12.77
CA CYS A 339 11.88 6.71 11.70
C CYS A 339 13.23 6.19 11.21
N GLY A 340 13.53 6.38 9.93
CA GLY A 340 14.86 6.10 9.39
C GLY A 340 15.84 7.24 9.72
N ASP A 341 17.11 6.92 9.95
CA ASP A 341 18.17 7.89 10.31
C ASP A 341 18.49 8.89 9.18
N ALA A 342 18.21 8.49 7.92
CA ALA A 342 18.34 9.34 6.73
C ALA A 342 16.99 9.89 6.23
N ASP A 343 15.90 9.76 7.01
CA ASP A 343 14.58 10.30 6.69
C ASP A 343 14.57 11.82 6.93
N PHE A 344 14.00 12.59 5.99
CA PHE A 344 13.90 14.06 6.16
C PHE A 344 13.01 14.49 7.33
N LEU A 345 12.20 13.58 7.88
CA LEU A 345 11.38 13.78 9.09
C LEU A 345 12.05 13.29 10.37
N PHE A 346 13.30 12.82 10.30
CA PHE A 346 14.02 12.25 11.44
C PHE A 346 14.09 13.22 12.64
N GLN A 347 14.49 14.47 12.39
CA GLN A 347 14.57 15.49 13.45
C GLN A 347 13.21 15.78 14.11
N GLY A 348 12.12 15.73 13.32
CA GLY A 348 10.77 15.89 13.86
C GLY A 348 10.33 14.69 14.71
N SER A 349 10.74 13.49 14.35
CA SER A 349 10.51 12.29 15.15
C SER A 349 11.31 12.30 16.45
N GLU A 350 12.59 12.71 16.41
CA GLU A 350 13.41 12.89 17.62
C GLU A 350 12.82 13.95 18.58
N ALA A 351 12.29 15.05 18.05
CA ALA A 351 11.66 16.07 18.87
C ALA A 351 10.40 15.53 19.58
N LEU A 352 9.63 14.67 18.92
CA LEU A 352 8.50 14.02 19.54
C LEU A 352 8.94 13.00 20.60
N ASP A 353 9.92 12.15 20.30
CA ASP A 353 10.53 11.19 21.27
C ASP A 353 10.97 11.91 22.55
N LYS A 354 11.72 13.01 22.39
CA LYS A 354 12.15 13.83 23.52
C LYS A 354 10.97 14.36 24.33
N THR A 355 9.93 14.87 23.67
CA THR A 355 8.72 15.37 24.34
C THR A 355 8.03 14.25 25.15
N LEU A 356 7.85 13.08 24.55
CA LEU A 356 7.22 11.93 25.22
C LEU A 356 8.04 11.46 26.43
N THR A 357 9.39 11.43 26.29
CA THR A 357 10.32 11.11 27.37
C THR A 357 10.24 12.12 28.52
N GLU A 358 10.32 13.43 28.22
CA GLU A 358 10.25 14.51 29.21
C GLU A 358 8.92 14.51 29.97
N GLN A 359 7.82 14.16 29.29
CA GLN A 359 6.49 14.06 29.89
C GLN A 359 6.21 12.68 30.54
N GLY A 360 7.17 11.75 30.46
CA GLY A 360 7.11 10.42 31.09
C GLY A 360 6.00 9.52 30.52
N LEU A 361 5.74 9.58 29.21
CA LEU A 361 4.95 8.56 28.51
C LEU A 361 5.86 7.40 28.14
N ASP A 362 5.51 6.19 28.57
CA ASP A 362 6.22 4.99 28.15
C ASP A 362 6.01 4.75 26.65
N HIS A 363 7.11 4.66 25.89
CA HIS A 363 7.09 4.52 24.44
C HIS A 363 8.36 3.86 23.91
N ILE A 364 8.29 3.38 22.67
CA ILE A 364 9.43 2.83 21.94
C ILE A 364 9.78 3.80 20.81
N TYR A 365 11.02 4.25 20.75
CA TYR A 365 11.56 4.94 19.58
C TYR A 365 12.46 3.99 18.80
N PHE A 366 11.95 3.52 17.65
CA PHE A 366 12.64 2.58 16.77
C PHE A 366 13.32 3.35 15.63
N VAL A 367 14.62 3.46 15.66
CA VAL A 367 15.43 4.06 14.59
C VAL A 367 15.99 2.95 13.72
N SER A 368 15.75 3.04 12.40
CA SER A 368 16.33 2.14 11.40
C SER A 368 17.29 2.88 10.49
N ASP A 369 18.12 2.15 9.79
CA ASP A 369 18.87 2.69 8.67
C ASP A 369 17.94 3.14 7.55
N GLY A 370 18.36 4.14 6.75
CA GLY A 370 17.72 4.57 5.53
C GLY A 370 16.68 5.68 5.70
N GLY A 371 15.98 6.00 4.61
CA GLY A 371 15.18 7.20 4.48
C GLY A 371 13.68 6.96 4.44
N HIS A 372 12.97 7.91 3.85
CA HIS A 372 11.51 7.96 3.71
C HIS A 372 11.01 7.00 2.63
N THR A 373 11.01 5.69 2.90
CA THR A 373 10.81 4.64 1.90
C THR A 373 9.90 3.52 2.35
N TRP A 374 9.27 2.84 1.38
CA TRP A 374 8.46 1.65 1.62
C TRP A 374 9.26 0.49 2.24
N ALA A 375 10.56 0.41 2.01
CA ALA A 375 11.43 -0.55 2.66
C ALA A 375 11.37 -0.41 4.19
N ASN A 376 11.46 0.82 4.70
CA ASN A 376 11.35 1.09 6.13
C ASN A 376 9.91 0.87 6.65
N TRP A 377 8.90 1.30 5.93
CA TRP A 377 7.51 1.14 6.40
C TRP A 377 7.06 -0.32 6.43
N ARG A 378 7.52 -1.17 5.51
CA ARG A 378 7.34 -2.63 5.60
C ARG A 378 8.05 -3.21 6.82
N LEU A 379 9.29 -2.79 7.08
CA LEU A 379 10.03 -3.18 8.27
C LEU A 379 9.27 -2.80 9.54
N TYR A 380 8.75 -1.57 9.61
CA TYR A 380 8.03 -1.09 10.79
C TYR A 380 6.75 -1.88 11.03
N LEU A 381 5.94 -2.13 9.99
CA LEU A 381 4.75 -2.97 10.12
C LEU A 381 5.11 -4.38 10.62
N ASN A 382 6.15 -4.99 10.05
CA ASN A 382 6.63 -6.30 10.45
C ASN A 382 7.15 -6.33 11.91
N THR A 383 7.62 -5.18 12.41
CA THR A 383 8.16 -5.03 13.77
C THR A 383 7.06 -4.78 14.81
N PHE A 384 6.15 -3.83 14.55
CA PHE A 384 5.15 -3.45 15.56
C PHE A 384 3.91 -4.35 15.58
N ALA A 385 3.51 -4.95 14.46
CA ALA A 385 2.31 -5.79 14.42
C ALA A 385 2.34 -6.95 15.43
N PRO A 386 3.48 -7.61 15.71
CA PRO A 386 3.62 -8.57 16.79
C PRO A 386 3.39 -8.03 18.21
N MET A 387 3.46 -6.72 18.42
CA MET A 387 3.30 -6.08 19.73
C MET A 387 1.84 -5.68 20.02
N LEU A 388 0.99 -5.70 18.98
CA LEU A 388 -0.40 -5.25 19.11
C LEU A 388 -1.26 -6.29 19.84
N PHE A 389 -2.19 -5.79 20.69
CA PHE A 389 -3.29 -6.57 21.30
C PHE A 389 -2.84 -7.69 22.25
N LYS A 390 -1.68 -7.50 22.87
CA LYS A 390 -1.13 -8.40 23.91
C LYS A 390 -1.48 -7.95 25.32
#